data_60e293393311848b637c03a9977e0e5b
#
_entry.id   60e293393311848b637c03a9977e0e5b
#
_cell.length_a   1.000
_cell.length_b   1.000
_cell.length_c   1.000
_cell.angle_alpha   90.00
_cell.angle_beta   90.00
_cell.angle_gamma   90.00
#
_symmetry.space_group_name_H-M   'P 1'
#
loop_
_entity.id
_entity.type
_entity.pdbx_description
1 polymer ?
#
loop_
_entity_poly.entity_id
_entity_poly.type
_entity_poly.pdbx_seq_one_letter_code
_entity_poly.pdbx_strand_id
1 'polypeptide(L)'
;MEQMTLFDNEIRNISVPLASRVRPKNLDQFVGQQHLIGQGKILRRMIETDQVTSMIFWGPPGVGKTTLAGIIAEKTKANFINFSAVTSGIKEIKEVMQQAENSRRIGMKTILFVDEIHRFNKAQQDAFLPYVERGSITLIGATTENPSFEVNSALLSRCRVFVLKALEEDDLVQLLKNVLL
;
A
#
# COMPACT_ATOMS: atom_id res chain seq x y z
N MET A 1 14.90 20.76 27.37
CA MET A 1 14.55 21.06 25.95
C MET A 1 15.86 21.02 25.16
N GLU A 2 16.21 19.85 24.61
CA GLU A 2 17.42 19.73 23.75
C GLU A 2 17.12 20.39 22.41
N GLN A 3 17.91 21.40 22.08
CA GLN A 3 17.89 22.01 20.75
C GLN A 3 18.47 20.98 19.77
N MET A 4 17.59 20.34 19.01
CA MET A 4 18.02 19.58 17.83
C MET A 4 18.70 20.55 16.86
N THR A 5 19.99 20.37 16.66
CA THR A 5 20.78 21.21 15.77
C THR A 5 20.45 20.87 14.30
N LEU A 6 20.59 21.87 13.42
CA LEU A 6 20.45 21.70 11.96
C LEU A 6 21.27 20.52 11.40
N PHE A 7 22.41 20.23 12.02
CA PHE A 7 23.27 19.09 11.69
C PHE A 7 22.65 17.72 11.94
N ASP A 8 21.81 17.57 12.96
CA ASP A 8 21.12 16.29 13.25
C ASP A 8 20.10 15.93 12.18
N ASN A 9 19.46 16.94 11.56
CA ASN A 9 18.55 16.75 10.43
C ASN A 9 19.27 16.40 9.14
N GLU A 10 20.44 16.98 8.89
CA GLU A 10 21.26 16.65 7.71
C GLU A 10 21.84 15.25 7.80
N ILE A 11 22.35 14.82 8.97
CA ILE A 11 22.89 13.49 9.19
C ILE A 11 21.82 12.41 9.05
N ARG A 12 20.59 12.65 9.53
CA ARG A 12 19.47 11.72 9.33
C ARG A 12 19.09 11.56 7.86
N ASN A 13 19.15 12.64 7.08
CA ASN A 13 18.87 12.59 5.64
C ASN A 13 19.96 11.85 4.84
N ILE A 14 21.21 11.86 5.28
CA ILE A 14 22.31 11.16 4.61
C ILE A 14 22.23 9.64 4.84
N SER A 15 21.67 9.19 5.96
CA SER A 15 21.55 7.76 6.29
C SER A 15 20.39 7.04 5.60
N VAL A 16 19.43 7.77 5.04
CA VAL A 16 18.27 7.19 4.34
C VAL A 16 18.61 6.97 2.86
N PRO A 17 18.42 5.75 2.30
CA PRO A 17 18.66 5.48 0.89
C PRO A 17 17.93 6.46 -0.03
N LEU A 18 18.58 6.85 -1.13
CA LEU A 18 18.02 7.82 -2.09
C LEU A 18 16.61 7.43 -2.55
N ALA A 19 16.40 6.16 -2.88
CA ALA A 19 15.09 5.65 -3.31
C ALA A 19 13.98 5.90 -2.29
N SER A 20 14.29 5.93 -1.00
CA SER A 20 13.31 6.24 0.04
C SER A 20 13.05 7.75 0.18
N ARG A 21 14.10 8.55 -0.04
CA ARG A 21 13.99 10.03 0.03
C ARG A 21 13.17 10.63 -1.11
N VAL A 22 13.29 10.06 -2.30
CA VAL A 22 12.61 10.53 -3.52
C VAL A 22 11.27 9.84 -3.77
N ARG A 23 10.82 9.00 -2.84
CA ARG A 23 9.54 8.31 -2.97
C ARG A 23 8.39 9.32 -3.02
N PRO A 24 7.46 9.21 -4.00
CA PRO A 24 6.30 10.10 -4.10
C PRO A 24 5.46 10.09 -2.81
N LYS A 25 5.03 11.27 -2.39
CA LYS A 25 4.20 11.46 -1.19
C LYS A 25 2.72 11.72 -1.51
N ASN A 26 2.42 12.00 -2.76
CA ASN A 26 1.05 12.22 -3.24
C ASN A 26 0.87 11.70 -4.67
N LEU A 27 -0.37 11.68 -5.14
CA LEU A 27 -0.70 11.18 -6.47
C LEU A 27 -0.11 12.01 -7.61
N ASP A 28 0.10 13.30 -7.41
CA ASP A 28 0.62 14.19 -8.45
C ASP A 28 2.13 14.00 -8.67
N GLN A 29 2.82 13.53 -7.64
CA GLN A 29 4.24 13.14 -7.73
C GLN A 29 4.43 11.70 -8.22
N PHE A 30 3.36 10.91 -8.25
CA PHE A 30 3.43 9.51 -8.66
C PHE A 30 3.54 9.41 -10.17
N VAL A 31 4.60 8.75 -10.64
CA VAL A 31 4.88 8.60 -12.07
C VAL A 31 4.29 7.29 -12.58
N GLY A 32 3.72 7.33 -13.77
CA GLY A 32 3.08 6.18 -14.41
C GLY A 32 1.66 5.91 -13.92
N GLN A 33 1.11 4.77 -14.30
CA GLN A 33 -0.22 4.27 -13.91
C GLN A 33 -1.38 5.23 -14.19
N GLN A 34 -1.29 6.07 -15.21
CA GLN A 34 -2.30 7.08 -15.54
C GLN A 34 -3.70 6.47 -15.83
N HIS A 35 -3.74 5.22 -16.27
CA HIS A 35 -4.98 4.48 -16.48
C HIS A 35 -5.74 4.20 -15.16
N LEU A 36 -5.07 4.27 -14.00
CA LEU A 36 -5.63 4.04 -12.66
C LEU A 36 -5.82 5.35 -11.87
N ILE A 37 -4.81 6.21 -11.89
CA ILE A 37 -4.72 7.39 -11.04
C ILE A 37 -4.80 8.72 -11.80
N GLY A 38 -4.95 8.69 -13.12
CA GLY A 38 -5.20 9.88 -13.93
C GLY A 38 -6.50 10.57 -13.52
N GLN A 39 -6.69 11.80 -13.94
CA GLN A 39 -7.90 12.59 -13.65
C GLN A 39 -9.17 11.82 -14.05
N GLY A 40 -10.16 11.78 -13.13
CA GLY A 40 -11.44 11.11 -13.34
C GLY A 40 -11.39 9.57 -13.25
N LYS A 41 -10.23 8.96 -13.05
CA LYS A 41 -10.11 7.51 -12.91
C LYS A 41 -10.64 7.03 -11.57
N ILE A 42 -11.13 5.78 -11.57
CA ILE A 42 -11.86 5.23 -10.43
C ILE A 42 -11.03 5.18 -9.14
N LEU A 43 -9.77 4.76 -9.22
CA LEU A 43 -8.90 4.68 -8.05
C LEU A 43 -8.61 6.09 -7.49
N ARG A 44 -8.32 7.05 -8.36
CA ARG A 44 -8.12 8.44 -7.93
C ARG A 44 -9.36 9.00 -7.22
N ARG A 45 -10.54 8.79 -7.78
CA ARG A 45 -11.79 9.23 -7.14
C ARG A 45 -12.01 8.60 -5.78
N MET A 46 -11.77 7.30 -5.65
CA MET A 46 -11.88 6.60 -4.36
C MET A 46 -10.96 7.22 -3.30
N ILE A 47 -9.75 7.58 -3.69
CA ILE A 47 -8.77 8.21 -2.79
C ILE A 47 -9.20 9.64 -2.42
N GLU A 48 -9.60 10.43 -3.40
CA GLU A 48 -9.99 11.84 -3.20
C GLU A 48 -11.28 11.99 -2.39
N THR A 49 -12.19 11.03 -2.49
CA THR A 49 -13.46 11.02 -1.75
C THR A 49 -13.41 10.24 -0.42
N ASP A 50 -12.24 9.75 -0.03
CA ASP A 50 -12.04 8.91 1.17
C ASP A 50 -12.94 7.66 1.22
N GLN A 51 -13.26 7.11 0.03
CA GLN A 51 -14.08 5.91 -0.14
C GLN A 51 -13.24 4.70 -0.60
N VAL A 52 -12.10 4.52 0.04
CA VAL A 52 -11.18 3.43 -0.26
C VAL A 52 -11.73 2.12 0.29
N THR A 53 -11.85 1.13 -0.58
CA THR A 53 -12.23 -0.24 -0.25
C THR A 53 -11.05 -1.19 -0.40
N SER A 54 -11.16 -2.40 0.13
CA SER A 54 -10.12 -3.41 -0.04
C SER A 54 -9.84 -3.70 -1.51
N MET A 55 -8.55 -3.90 -1.83
CA MET A 55 -8.10 -4.04 -3.21
C MET A 55 -6.86 -4.92 -3.32
N ILE A 56 -6.62 -5.39 -4.53
CA ILE A 56 -5.41 -6.11 -4.91
C ILE A 56 -4.70 -5.33 -6.01
N PHE A 57 -3.44 -5.02 -5.81
CA PHE A 57 -2.54 -4.47 -6.82
C PHE A 57 -1.78 -5.60 -7.50
N TRP A 58 -2.08 -5.83 -8.77
CA TRP A 58 -1.43 -6.84 -9.57
C TRP A 58 -0.54 -6.21 -10.63
N GLY A 59 0.70 -6.60 -10.68
CA GLY A 59 1.64 -6.10 -11.68
C GLY A 59 3.08 -6.50 -11.39
N PRO A 60 4.00 -6.25 -12.33
CA PRO A 60 5.41 -6.59 -12.18
C PRO A 60 6.05 -5.89 -10.99
N PRO A 61 7.22 -6.34 -10.51
CA PRO A 61 7.93 -5.66 -9.44
C PRO A 61 8.38 -4.25 -9.88
N GLY A 62 8.53 -3.34 -8.92
CA GLY A 62 9.08 -2.00 -9.16
C GLY A 62 8.13 -1.00 -9.85
N VAL A 63 6.84 -1.28 -9.93
CA VAL A 63 5.85 -0.38 -10.57
C VAL A 63 5.15 0.57 -9.59
N GLY A 64 5.52 0.53 -8.30
CA GLY A 64 5.02 1.46 -7.28
C GLY A 64 3.88 0.95 -6.42
N LYS A 65 3.61 -0.36 -6.33
CA LYS A 65 2.52 -0.93 -5.53
C LYS A 65 2.57 -0.48 -4.07
N THR A 66 3.71 -0.63 -3.40
CA THR A 66 3.92 -0.21 -2.00
C THR A 66 3.81 1.31 -1.84
N THR A 67 4.37 2.05 -2.76
CA THR A 67 4.32 3.53 -2.75
C THR A 67 2.89 4.04 -2.88
N LEU A 68 2.12 3.46 -3.81
CA LEU A 68 0.73 3.83 -4.01
C LEU A 68 -0.13 3.51 -2.77
N ALA A 69 0.09 2.36 -2.13
CA ALA A 69 -0.59 2.02 -0.88
C ALA A 69 -0.27 3.02 0.25
N GLY A 70 0.98 3.45 0.37
CA GLY A 70 1.41 4.47 1.33
C GLY A 70 0.74 5.84 1.07
N ILE A 71 0.65 6.27 -0.17
CA ILE A 71 -0.05 7.51 -0.56
C ILE A 71 -1.54 7.44 -0.19
N ILE A 72 -2.18 6.29 -0.44
CA ILE A 72 -3.59 6.08 -0.07
C ILE A 72 -3.77 6.22 1.45
N ALA A 73 -2.90 5.59 2.23
CA ALA A 73 -2.98 5.64 3.69
C ALA A 73 -2.79 7.07 4.23
N GLU A 74 -1.83 7.81 3.71
CA GLU A 74 -1.57 9.20 4.09
C GLU A 74 -2.75 10.10 3.74
N LYS A 75 -3.28 9.98 2.52
CA LYS A 75 -4.41 10.79 2.03
C LYS A 75 -5.69 10.53 2.84
N THR A 76 -5.92 9.29 3.24
CA THR A 76 -7.11 8.90 4.03
C THR A 76 -6.90 9.00 5.54
N LYS A 77 -5.73 9.45 5.99
CA LYS A 77 -5.34 9.56 7.42
C LYS A 77 -5.52 8.23 8.17
N ALA A 78 -5.32 7.12 7.47
CA ALA A 78 -5.41 5.80 8.06
C ALA A 78 -4.09 5.38 8.71
N ASN A 79 -4.19 4.57 9.76
CA ASN A 79 -3.04 3.86 10.28
C ASN A 79 -2.55 2.86 9.23
N PHE A 80 -1.27 2.96 8.83
CA PHE A 80 -0.68 2.12 7.79
C PHE A 80 0.19 1.03 8.40
N ILE A 81 -0.19 -0.21 8.16
CA ILE A 81 0.57 -1.38 8.60
C ILE A 81 1.09 -2.09 7.35
N ASN A 82 2.40 -2.14 7.22
CA ASN A 82 3.07 -2.88 6.15
C ASN A 82 3.40 -4.29 6.64
N PHE A 83 2.87 -5.28 5.96
CA PHE A 83 2.96 -6.69 6.33
C PHE A 83 3.56 -7.51 5.19
N SER A 84 4.58 -8.30 5.48
CA SER A 84 5.21 -9.15 4.47
C SER A 84 4.75 -10.60 4.62
N ALA A 85 4.20 -11.16 3.56
CA ALA A 85 3.83 -12.57 3.52
C ALA A 85 5.04 -13.53 3.60
N VAL A 86 6.24 -13.02 3.34
CA VAL A 86 7.47 -13.83 3.38
C VAL A 86 7.92 -14.13 4.81
N THR A 87 7.72 -13.19 5.73
CA THR A 87 8.27 -13.24 7.09
C THR A 87 7.24 -13.46 8.18
N SER A 88 5.95 -13.36 7.85
CA SER A 88 4.88 -13.31 8.85
C SER A 88 4.08 -14.60 8.93
N GLY A 89 3.86 -15.07 10.15
CA GLY A 89 3.04 -16.24 10.46
C GLY A 89 1.61 -15.88 10.87
N ILE A 90 0.80 -16.91 11.10
CA ILE A 90 -0.62 -16.75 11.45
C ILE A 90 -0.82 -16.03 12.80
N LYS A 91 0.14 -16.17 13.70
CA LYS A 91 0.11 -15.52 15.02
C LYS A 91 0.21 -14.00 14.89
N GLU A 92 1.18 -13.53 14.11
CA GLU A 92 1.37 -12.10 13.86
C GLU A 92 0.18 -11.51 13.11
N ILE A 93 -0.42 -12.26 12.18
CA ILE A 93 -1.66 -11.83 11.50
C ILE A 93 -2.75 -11.56 12.54
N LYS A 94 -2.98 -12.49 13.47
CA LYS A 94 -4.01 -12.34 14.50
C LYS A 94 -3.74 -11.15 15.43
N GLU A 95 -2.49 -10.92 15.82
CA GLU A 95 -2.10 -9.78 16.65
C GLU A 95 -2.37 -8.45 15.95
N VAL A 96 -1.99 -8.32 14.68
CA VAL A 96 -2.23 -7.13 13.86
C VAL A 96 -3.73 -6.91 13.65
N MET A 97 -4.50 -7.98 13.42
CA MET A 97 -5.95 -7.89 13.29
C MET A 97 -6.60 -7.39 14.58
N GLN A 98 -6.14 -7.84 15.74
CA GLN A 98 -6.65 -7.37 17.03
C GLN A 98 -6.33 -5.88 17.25
N GLN A 99 -5.14 -5.43 16.87
CA GLN A 99 -4.78 -4.01 16.93
C GLN A 99 -5.68 -3.16 16.03
N ALA A 100 -5.95 -3.62 14.81
CA ALA A 100 -6.84 -2.94 13.88
C ALA A 100 -8.27 -2.83 14.42
N GLU A 101 -8.78 -3.90 15.06
CA GLU A 101 -10.10 -3.88 15.71
C GLU A 101 -10.16 -2.88 16.87
N ASN A 102 -9.11 -2.79 17.68
CA ASN A 102 -9.02 -1.81 18.75
C ASN A 102 -8.97 -0.37 18.19
N SER A 103 -8.22 -0.14 17.13
CA SER A 103 -8.16 1.16 16.44
C SER A 103 -9.52 1.56 15.87
N ARG A 104 -10.26 0.62 15.30
CA ARG A 104 -11.61 0.85 14.79
C ARG A 104 -12.56 1.32 15.88
N ARG A 105 -12.47 0.76 17.09
CA ARG A 105 -13.32 1.13 18.23
C ARG A 105 -13.17 2.59 18.66
N ILE A 106 -12.02 3.18 18.40
CA ILE A 106 -11.74 4.60 18.67
C ILE A 106 -11.86 5.48 17.41
N GLY A 107 -12.47 4.95 16.33
CA GLY A 107 -12.73 5.69 15.09
C GLY A 107 -11.55 5.83 14.15
N MET A 108 -10.45 5.09 14.38
CA MET A 108 -9.29 5.09 13.49
C MET A 108 -9.42 4.04 12.40
N LYS A 109 -9.20 4.44 11.16
CA LYS A 109 -9.11 3.52 10.01
C LYS A 109 -7.73 2.85 9.99
N THR A 110 -7.68 1.59 9.58
CA THR A 110 -6.43 0.85 9.38
C THR A 110 -6.37 0.34 7.95
N ILE A 111 -5.30 0.69 7.25
CA ILE A 111 -4.93 0.09 5.97
C ILE A 111 -3.84 -0.93 6.24
N LEU A 112 -4.11 -2.18 5.92
CA LEU A 112 -3.15 -3.26 5.95
C LEU A 112 -2.63 -3.50 4.54
N PHE A 113 -1.37 -3.18 4.30
CA PHE A 113 -0.68 -3.52 3.07
C PHE A 113 0.02 -4.86 3.22
N VAL A 114 -0.33 -5.82 2.37
CA VAL A 114 0.27 -7.16 2.35
C VAL A 114 1.06 -7.32 1.06
N ASP A 115 2.38 -7.25 1.18
CA ASP A 115 3.26 -7.50 0.05
C ASP A 115 3.38 -9.01 -0.23
N GLU A 116 3.42 -9.37 -1.52
CA GLU A 116 3.52 -10.77 -1.97
C GLU A 116 2.39 -11.66 -1.39
N ILE A 117 1.14 -11.17 -1.37
CA ILE A 117 -0.01 -11.85 -0.75
C ILE A 117 -0.20 -13.29 -1.26
N HIS A 118 0.25 -13.61 -2.47
CA HIS A 118 0.22 -14.94 -3.06
C HIS A 118 1.07 -15.98 -2.30
N ARG A 119 2.01 -15.52 -1.46
CA ARG A 119 2.84 -16.40 -0.63
C ARG A 119 2.15 -16.87 0.64
N PHE A 120 1.04 -16.27 1.01
CA PHE A 120 0.21 -16.78 2.08
C PHE A 120 -0.55 -18.02 1.62
N ASN A 121 -0.63 -19.03 2.48
CA ASN A 121 -1.51 -20.17 2.27
C ASN A 121 -2.99 -19.77 2.47
N LYS A 122 -3.90 -20.70 2.14
CA LYS A 122 -5.34 -20.45 2.25
C LYS A 122 -5.77 -20.05 3.67
N ALA A 123 -5.26 -20.73 4.71
CA ALA A 123 -5.62 -20.43 6.08
C ALA A 123 -5.18 -19.03 6.52
N GLN A 124 -4.00 -18.59 6.08
CA GLN A 124 -3.50 -17.25 6.35
C GLN A 124 -4.33 -16.18 5.63
N GLN A 125 -4.71 -16.41 4.38
CA GLN A 125 -5.60 -15.52 3.63
C GLN A 125 -6.99 -15.46 4.25
N ASP A 126 -7.54 -16.60 4.68
CA ASP A 126 -8.84 -16.67 5.36
C ASP A 126 -8.85 -15.90 6.69
N ALA A 127 -7.72 -15.78 7.36
CA ALA A 127 -7.61 -15.03 8.61
C ALA A 127 -7.93 -13.53 8.46
N PHE A 128 -7.81 -12.97 7.26
CA PHE A 128 -8.18 -11.57 6.99
C PHE A 128 -9.69 -11.37 6.78
N LEU A 129 -10.40 -12.40 6.33
CA LEU A 129 -11.81 -12.29 5.90
C LEU A 129 -12.73 -11.61 6.92
N PRO A 130 -12.78 -12.04 8.20
CA PRO A 130 -13.70 -11.44 9.16
C PRO A 130 -13.46 -9.93 9.35
N TYR A 131 -12.22 -9.50 9.27
CA TYR A 131 -11.81 -8.12 9.49
C TYR A 131 -12.02 -7.24 8.25
N VAL A 132 -11.88 -7.80 7.06
CA VAL A 132 -12.25 -7.15 5.80
C VAL A 132 -13.77 -6.98 5.73
N GLU A 133 -14.54 -8.02 6.07
CA GLU A 133 -16.00 -7.99 6.05
C GLU A 133 -16.60 -6.98 7.04
N ARG A 134 -16.02 -6.88 8.22
CA ARG A 134 -16.47 -5.92 9.25
C ARG A 134 -15.96 -4.50 9.02
N GLY A 135 -15.06 -4.30 8.08
CA GLY A 135 -14.41 -3.01 7.86
C GLY A 135 -13.40 -2.62 8.96
N SER A 136 -12.90 -3.58 9.73
CA SER A 136 -11.84 -3.34 10.73
C SER A 136 -10.53 -2.99 10.07
N ILE A 137 -10.31 -3.53 8.87
CA ILE A 137 -9.20 -3.19 7.99
C ILE A 137 -9.69 -2.89 6.58
N THR A 138 -8.96 -2.04 5.89
CA THR A 138 -8.93 -1.96 4.42
C THR A 138 -7.69 -2.71 3.96
N LEU A 139 -7.88 -3.84 3.29
CA LEU A 139 -6.76 -4.65 2.81
C LEU A 139 -6.29 -4.12 1.45
N ILE A 140 -5.00 -3.89 1.32
CA ILE A 140 -4.34 -3.67 0.04
C ILE A 140 -3.32 -4.79 -0.14
N GLY A 141 -3.67 -5.81 -0.92
CA GLY A 141 -2.75 -6.88 -1.28
C GLY A 141 -1.94 -6.51 -2.51
N ALA A 142 -0.66 -6.83 -2.53
CA ALA A 142 0.19 -6.68 -3.70
C ALA A 142 0.68 -8.04 -4.17
N THR A 143 0.69 -8.26 -5.48
CA THR A 143 1.14 -9.51 -6.08
C THR A 143 1.71 -9.30 -7.48
N THR A 144 2.71 -10.10 -7.83
CA THR A 144 3.21 -10.24 -9.20
C THR A 144 2.50 -11.36 -9.97
N GLU A 145 1.82 -12.25 -9.24
CA GLU A 145 1.11 -13.40 -9.78
C GLU A 145 -0.36 -13.09 -10.06
N ASN A 146 -0.99 -13.87 -10.94
CA ASN A 146 -2.40 -13.66 -11.26
C ASN A 146 -3.29 -13.95 -10.03
N PRO A 147 -3.97 -12.94 -9.48
CA PRO A 147 -4.74 -13.09 -8.25
C PRO A 147 -5.91 -14.07 -8.38
N SER A 148 -6.40 -14.34 -9.58
CA SER A 148 -7.47 -15.32 -9.81
C SER A 148 -7.05 -16.74 -9.46
N PHE A 149 -5.75 -17.04 -9.48
CA PHE A 149 -5.21 -18.35 -9.14
C PHE A 149 -4.61 -18.40 -7.73
N GLU A 150 -4.08 -17.29 -7.25
CA GLU A 150 -3.23 -17.23 -6.05
C GLU A 150 -3.95 -16.66 -4.82
N VAL A 151 -4.97 -15.84 -5.02
CA VAL A 151 -5.78 -15.29 -3.93
C VAL A 151 -7.06 -16.11 -3.81
N ASN A 152 -7.42 -16.51 -2.58
CA ASN A 152 -8.63 -17.29 -2.41
C ASN A 152 -9.87 -16.51 -2.87
N SER A 153 -10.84 -17.22 -3.42
CA SER A 153 -12.03 -16.62 -4.04
C SER A 153 -12.87 -15.80 -3.07
N ALA A 154 -12.92 -16.20 -1.81
CA ALA A 154 -13.68 -15.51 -0.78
C ALA A 154 -13.07 -14.13 -0.48
N LEU A 155 -11.75 -14.04 -0.40
CA LEU A 155 -11.04 -12.77 -0.22
C LEU A 155 -11.10 -11.92 -1.48
N LEU A 156 -10.86 -12.53 -2.65
CA LEU A 156 -10.87 -11.85 -3.94
C LEU A 156 -12.23 -11.20 -4.25
N SER A 157 -13.33 -11.87 -3.90
CA SER A 157 -14.69 -11.33 -4.12
C SER A 157 -14.98 -10.06 -3.32
N ARG A 158 -14.19 -9.77 -2.29
CA ARG A 158 -14.31 -8.58 -1.44
C ARG A 158 -13.32 -7.49 -1.78
N CYS A 159 -12.47 -7.74 -2.79
CA CYS A 159 -11.43 -6.82 -3.22
C CYS A 159 -11.66 -6.36 -4.66
N ARG A 160 -11.28 -5.14 -4.96
CA ARG A 160 -11.14 -4.68 -6.35
C ARG A 160 -9.74 -4.99 -6.85
N VAL A 161 -9.61 -5.54 -8.03
CA VAL A 161 -8.31 -5.78 -8.64
C VAL A 161 -7.94 -4.59 -9.52
N PHE A 162 -6.77 -4.02 -9.27
CA PHE A 162 -6.17 -2.97 -10.09
C PHE A 162 -4.89 -3.50 -10.72
N VAL A 163 -4.82 -3.46 -12.04
CA VAL A 163 -3.67 -3.93 -12.80
C VAL A 163 -2.70 -2.77 -12.99
N LEU A 164 -1.52 -2.89 -12.38
CA LEU A 164 -0.41 -1.96 -12.59
C LEU A 164 0.44 -2.46 -13.74
N LYS A 165 0.82 -1.54 -14.63
CA LYS A 165 1.61 -1.84 -15.81
C LYS A 165 3.09 -1.53 -15.56
N ALA A 166 3.97 -2.19 -16.31
CA ALA A 166 5.38 -1.80 -16.35
C ALA A 166 5.49 -0.31 -16.70
N LEU A 167 6.50 0.36 -16.12
CA LEU A 167 6.79 1.75 -16.45
C LEU A 167 7.35 1.83 -17.88
N GLU A 168 6.88 2.81 -18.63
CA GLU A 168 7.37 3.12 -19.96
C GLU A 168 8.66 3.96 -19.88
N GLU A 169 9.36 4.11 -20.98
CA GLU A 169 10.62 4.86 -21.05
C GLU A 169 10.43 6.31 -20.57
N ASP A 170 9.35 6.96 -21.00
CA ASP A 170 9.02 8.32 -20.58
C ASP A 170 8.77 8.43 -19.07
N ASP A 171 8.15 7.42 -18.46
CA ASP A 171 7.96 7.34 -17.02
C ASP A 171 9.31 7.26 -16.30
N LEU A 172 10.23 6.43 -16.79
CA LEU A 172 11.56 6.29 -16.21
C LEU A 172 12.36 7.59 -16.32
N VAL A 173 12.30 8.26 -17.47
CA VAL A 173 12.92 9.59 -17.67
C VAL A 173 12.35 10.60 -16.67
N GLN A 174 11.04 10.61 -16.47
CA GLN A 174 10.37 11.49 -15.51
C GLN A 174 10.83 11.21 -14.07
N LEU A 175 10.93 9.94 -13.69
CA LEU A 175 11.44 9.53 -12.37
C LEU A 175 12.87 10.03 -12.15
N LEU A 176 13.75 9.84 -13.14
CA LEU A 176 15.13 10.30 -13.04
C LEU A 176 15.22 11.83 -12.91
N LYS A 177 14.44 12.58 -13.67
CA LYS A 177 14.37 14.04 -13.55
C LYS A 177 13.92 14.47 -12.15
N ASN A 178 12.91 13.81 -11.58
CA ASN A 178 12.41 14.13 -10.23
C ASN A 178 13.45 13.84 -9.13
N VAL A 179 14.42 12.96 -9.40
CA VAL A 179 15.50 12.62 -8.45
C VAL A 179 16.63 13.65 -8.50
N LEU A 180 16.87 14.25 -9.70
CA LEU A 180 17.99 15.16 -9.94
C LEU A 180 17.68 16.62 -9.58
N LEU A 181 16.42 16.95 -9.32
CA LEU A 181 15.97 18.27 -8.89
C LEU A 181 15.85 18.33 -7.35
#